data_b9cd6ae509a6b759732d85242291ada6
#
_entry.id   b9cd6ae509a6b759732d85242291ada6
#
_cell.length_a   1.000
_cell.length_b   1.000
_cell.length_c   1.000
_cell.angle_alpha   90.00
_cell.angle_beta   90.00
_cell.angle_gamma   90.00
#
_symmetry.space_group_name_H-M   'P 1'
#
loop_
_entity.id
_entity.type
_entity.pdbx_description
1 polymer ?
#
loop_
_entity_poly.entity_id
_entity_poly.type
_entity_poly.pdbx_seq_one_letter_code
_entity_poly.pdbx_strand_id
1 'polypeptide(L)'
;VTATGGRPAILMRYGRMYEENDLYAAIASFLRGIGVTVPAIYGHDPERRLILMEDLGDRDLYALRHAPWEVRRGLYEKTLVLAAKMLSFSLDRLPAGLRLMPGFDANLYRWERDYFREHCVRNVCRIDLAAAEDEALEAELSALAGRLLSTPSVLVHRDLQSQNVMIRDGEPVLIDFQGMRPGSPFYDLGSLLCDPYVTFPEGGQEGLLLYYHGVSGSPYLWETFRELFLLASAQRLMQALGAYGILGLQREKPHFLNHIRPALDNLIAVTAEAGSLPRLHALACHCREAVDIAELRGFLKGINTEFEREDDRV
;
A
#
# COMPACT_ATOMS: atom_id res chain seq x y z
N VAL A 1 -13.27 16.55 17.97
CA VAL A 1 -14.04 17.83 18.01
C VAL A 1 -15.46 17.61 17.54
N THR A 2 -16.32 18.64 17.66
CA THR A 2 -17.73 18.55 17.24
C THR A 2 -17.96 19.58 16.14
N ALA A 3 -18.47 19.12 15.00
CA ALA A 3 -18.86 20.00 13.89
C ALA A 3 -20.20 20.68 14.16
N THR A 4 -20.59 21.66 13.34
CA THR A 4 -21.88 22.34 13.41
C THR A 4 -23.02 21.30 13.36
N GLY A 5 -23.96 21.36 14.31
CA GLY A 5 -25.04 20.39 14.47
C GLY A 5 -24.72 19.19 15.37
N GLY A 6 -23.62 19.25 16.15
CA GLY A 6 -23.30 18.25 17.19
C GLY A 6 -22.69 16.93 16.64
N ARG A 7 -22.31 16.86 15.38
CA ARG A 7 -21.72 15.66 14.77
C ARG A 7 -20.26 15.52 15.20
N PRO A 8 -19.78 14.30 15.54
CA PRO A 8 -18.36 14.04 15.72
C PRO A 8 -17.56 14.41 14.47
N ALA A 9 -16.38 15.01 14.66
CA ALA A 9 -15.51 15.41 13.59
C ALA A 9 -14.05 15.28 13.99
N ILE A 10 -13.18 15.03 13.04
CA ILE A 10 -11.74 15.01 13.21
C ILE A 10 -11.18 16.35 12.72
N LEU A 11 -10.39 17.01 13.56
CA LEU A 11 -9.57 18.14 13.17
C LEU A 11 -8.14 17.62 12.91
N MET A 12 -7.77 17.53 11.66
CA MET A 12 -6.42 17.12 11.24
C MET A 12 -5.55 18.36 11.03
N ARG A 13 -4.37 18.37 11.62
CA ARG A 13 -3.28 19.31 11.31
C ARG A 13 -2.19 18.58 10.58
N TYR A 14 -1.83 19.02 9.35
CA TYR A 14 -0.81 18.39 8.53
C TYR A 14 0.48 19.21 8.44
N GLY A 15 1.60 18.50 8.26
CA GLY A 15 2.94 19.09 8.16
C GLY A 15 3.32 19.45 6.73
N ARG A 16 4.44 20.18 6.57
CA ARG A 16 5.04 20.52 5.25
C ARG A 16 5.99 19.46 4.71
N MET A 17 6.30 18.46 5.50
CA MET A 17 7.30 17.46 5.13
C MET A 17 6.93 16.67 3.88
N TYR A 18 5.62 16.44 3.68
CA TYR A 18 5.10 15.67 2.56
C TYR A 18 4.17 16.58 1.74
N GLU A 19 4.53 16.83 0.48
CA GLU A 19 3.78 17.68 -0.45
C GLU A 19 2.35 17.17 -0.69
N GLU A 20 2.18 15.86 -0.67
CA GLU A 20 0.89 15.18 -0.84
C GLU A 20 -0.18 15.59 0.17
N ASN A 21 0.22 16.04 1.37
CA ASN A 21 -0.74 16.47 2.40
C ASN A 21 -1.59 17.68 1.97
N ASP A 22 -1.04 18.57 1.13
CA ASP A 22 -1.76 19.73 0.60
C ASP A 22 -2.84 19.32 -0.40
N LEU A 23 -2.79 18.10 -0.94
CA LEU A 23 -3.70 17.59 -1.95
C LEU A 23 -4.96 16.95 -1.37
N TYR A 24 -4.95 16.58 -0.08
CA TYR A 24 -5.99 15.76 0.56
C TYR A 24 -7.42 16.28 0.31
N ALA A 25 -7.71 17.55 0.62
CA ALA A 25 -9.06 18.10 0.53
C ALA A 25 -9.57 18.17 -0.92
N ALA A 26 -8.70 18.53 -1.87
CA ALA A 26 -9.04 18.58 -3.28
C ALA A 26 -9.33 17.19 -3.86
N ILE A 27 -8.49 16.19 -3.51
CA ILE A 27 -8.67 14.81 -3.94
C ILE A 27 -9.94 14.23 -3.30
N ALA A 28 -10.23 14.49 -2.01
CA ALA A 28 -11.47 14.05 -1.37
C ALA A 28 -12.71 14.56 -2.10
N SER A 29 -12.73 15.86 -2.45
CA SER A 29 -13.84 16.45 -3.19
C SER A 29 -14.01 15.80 -4.57
N PHE A 30 -12.91 15.57 -5.28
CA PHE A 30 -12.91 14.93 -6.58
C PHE A 30 -13.43 13.47 -6.49
N LEU A 31 -12.92 12.67 -5.56
CA LEU A 31 -13.32 11.27 -5.37
C LEU A 31 -14.82 11.15 -5.07
N ARG A 32 -15.35 12.01 -4.22
CA ARG A 32 -16.81 12.09 -3.98
C ARG A 32 -17.57 12.42 -5.26
N GLY A 33 -17.05 13.31 -6.08
CA GLY A 33 -17.65 13.71 -7.36
C GLY A 33 -17.77 12.55 -8.37
N ILE A 34 -16.87 11.57 -8.31
CA ILE A 34 -16.90 10.37 -9.16
C ILE A 34 -17.55 9.17 -8.45
N GLY A 35 -18.18 9.37 -7.28
CA GLY A 35 -18.92 8.36 -6.56
C GLY A 35 -18.06 7.39 -5.74
N VAL A 36 -16.80 7.75 -5.43
CA VAL A 36 -15.95 7.02 -4.49
C VAL A 36 -16.22 7.56 -3.08
N THR A 37 -16.51 6.68 -2.14
CA THR A 37 -16.81 7.03 -0.77
C THR A 37 -15.52 7.35 -0.01
N VAL A 38 -15.40 8.59 0.45
CA VAL A 38 -14.30 9.12 1.28
C VAL A 38 -14.87 10.04 2.35
N PRO A 39 -14.12 10.41 3.42
CA PRO A 39 -14.61 11.30 4.47
C PRO A 39 -15.14 12.62 3.90
N ALA A 40 -16.26 13.10 4.45
CA ALA A 40 -16.75 14.42 4.12
C ALA A 40 -15.80 15.49 4.70
N ILE A 41 -15.40 16.47 3.88
CA ILE A 41 -14.61 17.62 4.31
C ILE A 41 -15.60 18.71 4.73
N TYR A 42 -15.58 19.10 5.99
CA TYR A 42 -16.42 20.16 6.56
C TYR A 42 -15.77 21.53 6.48
N GLY A 43 -14.43 21.58 6.45
CA GLY A 43 -13.68 22.81 6.30
C GLY A 43 -12.22 22.54 6.01
N HIS A 44 -11.57 23.44 5.27
CA HIS A 44 -10.15 23.40 4.97
C HIS A 44 -9.55 24.78 5.06
N ASP A 45 -8.52 24.94 5.90
CA ASP A 45 -7.72 26.16 6.03
C ASP A 45 -6.28 25.81 5.61
N PRO A 46 -5.91 26.06 4.33
CA PRO A 46 -4.59 25.71 3.81
C PRO A 46 -3.47 26.57 4.43
N GLU A 47 -3.77 27.81 4.88
CA GLU A 47 -2.78 28.67 5.51
C GLU A 47 -2.36 28.10 6.87
N ARG A 48 -3.32 27.64 7.67
CA ARG A 48 -3.09 27.00 8.96
C ARG A 48 -2.85 25.50 8.84
N ARG A 49 -3.04 24.92 7.66
CA ARG A 49 -2.95 23.47 7.38
C ARG A 49 -3.86 22.64 8.28
N LEU A 50 -5.10 23.04 8.33
CA LEU A 50 -6.14 22.41 9.10
C LEU A 50 -7.22 21.88 8.16
N ILE A 51 -7.62 20.62 8.37
CA ILE A 51 -8.78 20.02 7.70
C ILE A 51 -9.74 19.56 8.80
N LEU A 52 -10.98 20.05 8.77
CA LEU A 52 -12.08 19.52 9.56
C LEU A 52 -12.84 18.53 8.69
N MET A 53 -12.90 17.28 9.13
CA MET A 53 -13.51 16.21 8.36
C MET A 53 -14.40 15.31 9.21
N GLU A 54 -15.15 14.48 8.54
CA GLU A 54 -16.00 13.46 9.11
C GLU A 54 -15.21 12.49 9.98
N ASP A 55 -15.75 12.19 11.17
CA ASP A 55 -15.27 11.12 12.02
C ASP A 55 -15.93 9.80 11.60
N LEU A 56 -15.11 8.85 11.15
CA LEU A 56 -15.53 7.54 10.68
C LEU A 56 -15.51 6.47 11.78
N GLY A 57 -15.11 6.86 13.01
CA GLY A 57 -14.86 5.91 14.09
C GLY A 57 -13.50 5.22 13.96
N ASP A 58 -13.37 4.03 14.53
CA ASP A 58 -12.12 3.28 14.70
C ASP A 58 -12.10 1.90 14.00
N ARG A 59 -13.14 1.59 13.21
CA ARG A 59 -13.28 0.28 12.54
C ARG A 59 -12.85 0.38 11.10
N ASP A 60 -11.70 -0.16 10.80
CA ASP A 60 -11.21 -0.41 9.44
C ASP A 60 -11.40 -1.88 9.04
N LEU A 61 -11.06 -2.22 7.82
CA LEU A 61 -11.14 -3.58 7.30
C LEU A 61 -10.14 -4.51 7.99
N TYR A 62 -8.99 -3.98 8.45
CA TYR A 62 -8.02 -4.72 9.26
C TYR A 62 -8.58 -5.10 10.64
N ALA A 63 -9.31 -4.22 11.31
CA ALA A 63 -9.95 -4.52 12.59
C ALA A 63 -10.92 -5.71 12.47
N LEU A 64 -11.47 -5.93 11.28
CA LEU A 64 -12.38 -7.04 10.96
C LEU A 64 -11.66 -8.31 10.45
N ARG A 65 -10.32 -8.37 10.46
CA ARG A 65 -9.54 -9.50 9.90
C ARG A 65 -9.87 -10.87 10.47
N HIS A 66 -10.46 -10.94 11.65
CA HIS A 66 -10.91 -12.17 12.31
C HIS A 66 -12.42 -12.41 12.23
N ALA A 67 -13.18 -11.53 11.57
CA ALA A 67 -14.60 -11.75 11.30
C ALA A 67 -14.81 -12.94 10.33
N PRO A 68 -16.00 -13.58 10.34
CA PRO A 68 -16.33 -14.62 9.38
C PRO A 68 -16.07 -14.18 7.94
N TRP A 69 -15.63 -15.14 7.11
CA TRP A 69 -15.24 -14.84 5.72
C TRP A 69 -16.36 -14.19 4.91
N GLU A 70 -17.59 -14.65 5.08
CA GLU A 70 -18.75 -14.13 4.36
C GLU A 70 -18.95 -12.63 4.62
N VAL A 71 -18.71 -12.18 5.87
CA VAL A 71 -18.78 -10.77 6.25
C VAL A 71 -17.62 -9.99 5.60
N ARG A 72 -16.40 -10.50 5.73
CA ARG A 72 -15.21 -9.87 5.14
C ARG A 72 -15.32 -9.82 3.63
N ARG A 73 -15.69 -10.92 2.99
CA ARG A 73 -15.85 -11.01 1.54
C ARG A 73 -16.73 -9.90 1.00
N GLY A 74 -17.93 -9.70 1.59
CA GLY A 74 -18.84 -8.64 1.14
C GLY A 74 -18.24 -7.24 1.26
N LEU A 75 -17.41 -6.97 2.30
CA LEU A 75 -16.72 -5.68 2.46
C LEU A 75 -15.59 -5.51 1.44
N TYR A 76 -14.82 -6.56 1.16
CA TYR A 76 -13.81 -6.54 0.08
C TYR A 76 -14.45 -6.33 -1.28
N GLU A 77 -15.54 -7.02 -1.61
CA GLU A 77 -16.27 -6.84 -2.87
C GLU A 77 -16.75 -5.38 -3.03
N LYS A 78 -17.31 -4.78 -1.99
CA LYS A 78 -17.70 -3.36 -2.00
C LYS A 78 -16.49 -2.43 -2.17
N THR A 79 -15.37 -2.72 -1.52
CA THR A 79 -14.12 -1.95 -1.67
C THR A 79 -13.58 -2.03 -3.10
N LEU A 80 -13.61 -3.22 -3.69
CA LEU A 80 -13.22 -3.45 -5.09
C LEU A 80 -14.11 -2.68 -6.07
N VAL A 81 -15.41 -2.51 -5.78
CA VAL A 81 -16.29 -1.64 -6.57
C VAL A 81 -15.85 -0.18 -6.51
N LEU A 82 -15.40 0.32 -5.34
CA LEU A 82 -14.84 1.67 -5.25
C LEU A 82 -13.54 1.80 -6.05
N ALA A 83 -12.65 0.81 -5.99
CA ALA A 83 -11.44 0.76 -6.82
C ALA A 83 -11.78 0.75 -8.32
N ALA A 84 -12.79 -0.01 -8.75
CA ALA A 84 -13.24 -0.04 -10.13
C ALA A 84 -13.76 1.33 -10.64
N LYS A 85 -14.36 2.14 -9.77
CA LYS A 85 -14.77 3.52 -10.12
C LYS A 85 -13.58 4.42 -10.39
N MET A 86 -12.50 4.31 -9.61
CA MET A 86 -11.26 5.05 -9.87
C MET A 86 -10.62 4.61 -11.18
N LEU A 87 -10.53 3.30 -11.41
CA LEU A 87 -9.99 2.72 -12.63
C LEU A 87 -10.75 3.12 -13.89
N SER A 88 -12.07 3.20 -13.82
CA SER A 88 -12.92 3.57 -14.97
C SER A 88 -12.90 5.06 -15.29
N PHE A 89 -12.33 5.90 -14.42
CA PHE A 89 -12.24 7.33 -14.65
C PHE A 89 -11.13 7.66 -15.65
N SER A 90 -11.49 8.31 -16.77
CA SER A 90 -10.50 8.75 -17.77
C SER A 90 -9.66 9.90 -17.25
N LEU A 91 -8.34 9.78 -17.29
CA LEU A 91 -7.40 10.82 -16.85
C LEU A 91 -7.55 12.13 -17.65
N ASP A 92 -7.99 12.07 -18.90
CA ASP A 92 -8.25 13.23 -19.74
C ASP A 92 -9.40 14.10 -19.21
N ARG A 93 -10.22 13.57 -18.31
CA ARG A 93 -11.35 14.25 -17.69
C ARG A 93 -11.03 14.82 -16.30
N LEU A 94 -9.77 14.78 -15.90
CA LEU A 94 -9.37 15.38 -14.63
C LEU A 94 -9.75 16.87 -14.59
N PRO A 95 -10.35 17.36 -13.50
CA PRO A 95 -10.71 18.78 -13.37
C PRO A 95 -9.48 19.67 -13.54
N ALA A 96 -9.66 20.78 -14.26
CA ALA A 96 -8.62 21.80 -14.37
C ALA A 96 -8.24 22.29 -12.96
N GLY A 97 -6.94 22.23 -12.63
CA GLY A 97 -6.42 22.64 -11.32
C GLY A 97 -6.41 21.53 -10.25
N LEU A 98 -6.97 20.36 -10.48
CA LEU A 98 -6.75 19.23 -9.60
C LEU A 98 -5.31 18.74 -9.77
N ARG A 99 -4.53 18.80 -8.70
CA ARG A 99 -3.18 18.27 -8.64
C ARG A 99 -3.23 16.85 -8.07
N LEU A 100 -2.50 15.95 -8.70
CA LEU A 100 -2.17 14.62 -8.22
C LEU A 100 -0.66 14.50 -8.05
N MET A 101 -0.20 13.48 -7.35
CA MET A 101 1.22 13.16 -7.34
C MET A 101 1.68 12.72 -8.75
N PRO A 102 2.99 12.88 -9.09
CA PRO A 102 3.53 12.40 -10.34
C PRO A 102 3.20 10.91 -10.56
N GLY A 103 2.82 10.56 -11.77
CA GLY A 103 2.48 9.18 -12.14
C GLY A 103 3.64 8.22 -11.98
N PHE A 104 3.33 6.93 -11.96
CA PHE A 104 4.36 5.89 -11.98
C PHE A 104 5.14 5.96 -13.29
N ASP A 105 6.45 5.96 -13.16
CA ASP A 105 7.42 5.87 -14.24
C ASP A 105 8.54 4.86 -13.88
N ALA A 106 9.50 4.69 -14.79
CA ALA A 106 10.62 3.79 -14.57
C ALA A 106 11.48 4.20 -13.36
N ASN A 107 11.59 5.50 -13.08
CA ASN A 107 12.39 6.01 -11.95
C ASN A 107 11.70 5.73 -10.61
N LEU A 108 10.37 5.93 -10.54
CA LEU A 108 9.61 5.61 -9.31
C LEU A 108 9.63 4.11 -9.02
N TYR A 109 9.43 3.25 -10.03
CA TYR A 109 9.55 1.81 -9.84
C TYR A 109 10.97 1.40 -9.43
N ARG A 110 12.01 2.01 -10.01
CA ARG A 110 13.40 1.78 -9.60
C ARG A 110 13.61 2.21 -8.15
N TRP A 111 13.15 3.39 -7.77
CA TRP A 111 13.24 3.87 -6.39
C TRP A 111 12.59 2.90 -5.39
N GLU A 112 11.41 2.37 -5.69
CA GLU A 112 10.74 1.38 -4.83
C GLU A 112 11.56 0.09 -4.67
N ARG A 113 12.23 -0.37 -5.75
CA ARG A 113 13.11 -1.55 -5.71
C ARG A 113 14.39 -1.30 -4.93
N ASP A 114 15.02 -0.14 -5.11
CA ASP A 114 16.21 0.27 -4.36
C ASP A 114 15.87 0.43 -2.87
N TYR A 115 14.68 0.95 -2.57
CA TYR A 115 14.14 1.05 -1.23
C TYR A 115 13.96 -0.32 -0.56
N PHE A 116 13.47 -1.32 -1.30
CA PHE A 116 13.41 -2.70 -0.85
C PHE A 116 14.79 -3.30 -0.59
N ARG A 117 15.73 -3.15 -1.54
CA ARG A 117 17.09 -3.65 -1.39
C ARG A 117 17.78 -3.08 -0.16
N GLU A 118 17.71 -1.77 0.02
CA GLU A 118 18.38 -1.09 1.13
C GLU A 118 17.73 -1.45 2.47
N HIS A 119 16.42 -1.27 2.60
CA HIS A 119 15.77 -1.30 3.91
C HIS A 119 15.30 -2.69 4.33
N CYS A 120 14.97 -3.57 3.40
CA CYS A 120 14.60 -4.94 3.72
C CYS A 120 15.76 -5.91 3.54
N VAL A 121 16.34 -6.01 2.33
CA VAL A 121 17.35 -7.04 2.03
C VAL A 121 18.61 -6.80 2.84
N ARG A 122 19.18 -5.60 2.77
CA ARG A 122 20.43 -5.28 3.47
C ARG A 122 20.23 -5.05 4.97
N ASN A 123 19.31 -4.16 5.35
CA ASN A 123 19.23 -3.72 6.74
C ASN A 123 18.46 -4.68 7.65
N VAL A 124 17.38 -5.32 7.16
CA VAL A 124 16.59 -6.29 7.95
C VAL A 124 17.16 -7.70 7.83
N CYS A 125 17.33 -8.19 6.58
CA CYS A 125 17.77 -9.56 6.34
C CYS A 125 19.30 -9.74 6.40
N ARG A 126 20.07 -8.63 6.38
CA ARG A 126 21.54 -8.61 6.42
C ARG A 126 22.16 -9.41 5.27
N ILE A 127 21.55 -9.31 4.08
CA ILE A 127 22.01 -9.96 2.85
C ILE A 127 22.70 -8.91 1.97
N ASP A 128 23.94 -9.18 1.59
CA ASP A 128 24.67 -8.45 0.57
C ASP A 128 24.72 -9.29 -0.71
N LEU A 129 24.11 -8.77 -1.79
CA LEU A 129 24.11 -9.43 -3.09
C LEU A 129 25.46 -9.26 -3.78
N ALA A 130 25.97 -10.34 -4.40
CA ALA A 130 27.13 -10.21 -5.28
C ALA A 130 26.77 -9.38 -6.51
N ALA A 131 27.72 -8.63 -7.07
CA ALA A 131 27.47 -7.70 -8.16
C ALA A 131 26.76 -8.33 -9.37
N ALA A 132 27.14 -9.56 -9.74
CA ALA A 132 26.52 -10.27 -10.85
C ALA A 132 25.06 -10.71 -10.56
N GLU A 133 24.77 -11.04 -9.31
CA GLU A 133 23.40 -11.38 -8.85
C GLU A 133 22.52 -10.15 -8.85
N ASP A 134 23.04 -9.02 -8.37
CA ASP A 134 22.32 -7.74 -8.31
C ASP A 134 22.03 -7.20 -9.71
N GLU A 135 22.99 -7.27 -10.64
CA GLU A 135 22.79 -6.89 -12.06
C GLU A 135 21.70 -7.76 -12.73
N ALA A 136 21.75 -9.06 -12.50
CA ALA A 136 20.79 -9.99 -13.08
C ALA A 136 19.38 -9.82 -12.48
N LEU A 137 19.27 -9.52 -11.17
CA LEU A 137 18.03 -9.16 -10.52
C LEU A 137 17.48 -7.84 -11.07
N GLU A 138 18.34 -6.81 -11.25
CA GLU A 138 17.93 -5.53 -11.81
C GLU A 138 17.36 -5.66 -13.21
N ALA A 139 17.94 -6.52 -14.06
CA ALA A 139 17.40 -6.80 -15.39
C ALA A 139 15.99 -7.41 -15.32
N GLU A 140 15.75 -8.37 -14.41
CA GLU A 140 14.44 -8.98 -14.18
C GLU A 140 13.42 -7.95 -13.68
N LEU A 141 13.78 -7.14 -12.68
CA LEU A 141 12.90 -6.13 -12.11
C LEU A 141 12.64 -4.96 -13.06
N SER A 142 13.59 -4.63 -13.94
CA SER A 142 13.38 -3.63 -15.00
C SER A 142 12.39 -4.14 -16.05
N ALA A 143 12.43 -5.43 -16.39
CA ALA A 143 11.45 -6.06 -17.27
C ALA A 143 10.04 -6.06 -16.63
N LEU A 144 9.93 -6.37 -15.32
CA LEU A 144 8.69 -6.25 -14.57
C LEU A 144 8.11 -4.84 -14.67
N ALA A 145 8.91 -3.81 -14.35
CA ALA A 145 8.48 -2.42 -14.43
C ALA A 145 8.03 -2.02 -15.84
N GLY A 146 8.77 -2.45 -16.87
CA GLY A 146 8.40 -2.24 -18.28
C GLY A 146 7.05 -2.86 -18.62
N ARG A 147 6.76 -4.05 -18.09
CA ARG A 147 5.49 -4.73 -18.26
C ARG A 147 4.32 -3.95 -17.61
N LEU A 148 4.51 -3.43 -16.39
CA LEU A 148 3.51 -2.60 -15.72
C LEU A 148 3.31 -1.25 -16.41
N LEU A 149 4.37 -0.62 -16.89
CA LEU A 149 4.31 0.65 -17.63
C LEU A 149 3.66 0.49 -19.02
N SER A 150 3.61 -0.71 -19.58
CA SER A 150 2.88 -0.97 -20.83
C SER A 150 1.36 -1.05 -20.66
N THR A 151 0.86 -1.06 -19.43
CA THR A 151 -0.59 -1.01 -19.16
C THR A 151 -1.10 0.43 -19.26
N PRO A 152 -2.37 0.67 -19.66
CA PRO A 152 -2.96 2.00 -19.61
C PRO A 152 -2.89 2.56 -18.19
N SER A 153 -2.46 3.82 -18.06
CA SER A 153 -2.49 4.51 -16.76
C SER A 153 -3.91 4.86 -16.36
N VAL A 154 -4.21 4.61 -15.09
CA VAL A 154 -5.48 4.92 -14.44
C VAL A 154 -5.24 5.65 -13.12
N LEU A 155 -6.29 6.08 -12.43
CA LEU A 155 -6.17 6.61 -11.07
C LEU A 155 -5.84 5.48 -10.09
N VAL A 156 -4.72 5.62 -9.39
CA VAL A 156 -4.24 4.69 -8.37
C VAL A 156 -4.27 5.40 -7.02
N HIS A 157 -4.89 4.76 -6.03
CA HIS A 157 -4.89 5.21 -4.62
C HIS A 157 -3.47 5.20 -4.04
N ARG A 158 -2.66 4.22 -4.45
CA ARG A 158 -1.29 3.89 -4.06
C ARG A 158 -1.19 3.07 -2.78
N ASP A 159 -1.97 3.37 -1.76
CA ASP A 159 -1.94 2.70 -0.46
C ASP A 159 -3.31 2.10 -0.09
N LEU A 160 -3.96 1.40 -1.05
CA LEU A 160 -5.25 0.73 -0.85
C LEU A 160 -5.06 -0.59 -0.08
N GLN A 161 -4.77 -0.49 1.20
CA GLN A 161 -4.60 -1.63 2.11
C GLN A 161 -5.72 -1.65 3.16
N SER A 162 -5.87 -2.76 3.88
CA SER A 162 -7.01 -2.97 4.81
C SER A 162 -7.13 -1.91 5.89
N GLN A 163 -6.02 -1.31 6.34
CA GLN A 163 -6.02 -0.23 7.34
C GLN A 163 -6.51 1.11 6.77
N ASN A 164 -6.52 1.27 5.46
CA ASN A 164 -6.96 2.49 4.76
C ASN A 164 -8.39 2.38 4.19
N VAL A 165 -9.13 1.35 4.60
CA VAL A 165 -10.53 1.13 4.28
C VAL A 165 -11.34 1.12 5.56
N MET A 166 -11.87 2.28 5.95
CA MET A 166 -12.75 2.41 7.11
C MET A 166 -14.12 1.78 6.81
N ILE A 167 -14.73 1.18 7.83
CA ILE A 167 -16.06 0.57 7.71
C ILE A 167 -17.05 1.34 8.54
N ARG A 168 -17.94 2.06 7.87
CA ARG A 168 -19.01 2.81 8.48
C ARG A 168 -20.37 2.32 8.02
N ASP A 169 -21.23 1.95 8.96
CA ASP A 169 -22.59 1.44 8.66
C ASP A 169 -22.61 0.26 7.67
N GLY A 170 -21.55 -0.58 7.69
CA GLY A 170 -21.39 -1.71 6.76
C GLY A 170 -20.92 -1.33 5.34
N GLU A 171 -20.50 -0.08 5.14
CA GLU A 171 -19.98 0.43 3.86
C GLU A 171 -18.51 0.85 3.97
N PRO A 172 -17.68 0.56 2.95
CA PRO A 172 -16.28 1.00 2.94
C PRO A 172 -16.17 2.49 2.62
N VAL A 173 -15.25 3.14 3.31
CA VAL A 173 -14.87 4.55 3.13
C VAL A 173 -13.35 4.60 3.00
N LEU A 174 -12.82 5.04 1.87
CA LEU A 174 -11.38 5.10 1.63
C LEU A 174 -10.74 6.31 2.32
N ILE A 175 -9.58 6.10 2.95
CA ILE A 175 -8.76 7.15 3.56
C ILE A 175 -7.32 7.03 3.06
N ASP A 176 -6.47 7.99 3.36
CA ASP A 176 -5.04 8.01 3.02
C ASP A 176 -4.76 8.03 1.50
N PHE A 177 -5.63 8.70 0.75
CA PHE A 177 -5.61 8.80 -0.73
C PHE A 177 -4.83 9.99 -1.26
N GLN A 178 -4.18 10.81 -0.44
CA GLN A 178 -3.46 12.02 -0.88
C GLN A 178 -2.24 11.69 -1.75
N GLY A 179 -1.70 10.47 -1.65
CA GLY A 179 -0.67 9.94 -2.52
C GLY A 179 -1.15 9.53 -3.93
N MET A 180 -2.44 9.75 -4.24
CA MET A 180 -3.07 9.37 -5.51
C MET A 180 -2.31 9.89 -6.72
N ARG A 181 -2.18 9.04 -7.74
CA ARG A 181 -1.41 9.29 -8.96
C ARG A 181 -1.87 8.46 -10.14
N PRO A 182 -1.51 8.80 -11.38
CA PRO A 182 -1.62 7.90 -12.52
C PRO A 182 -0.68 6.68 -12.36
N GLY A 183 -1.18 5.48 -12.67
CA GLY A 183 -0.37 4.25 -12.56
C GLY A 183 -1.05 3.02 -13.14
N SER A 184 -0.41 1.86 -12.96
CA SER A 184 -0.95 0.58 -13.42
C SER A 184 -2.26 0.22 -12.69
N PRO A 185 -3.30 -0.25 -13.41
CA PRO A 185 -4.58 -0.63 -12.82
C PRO A 185 -4.50 -1.79 -11.82
N PHE A 186 -3.37 -2.46 -11.75
CA PHE A 186 -3.17 -3.62 -10.88
C PHE A 186 -2.46 -3.29 -9.56
N TYR A 187 -1.91 -2.07 -9.41
CA TYR A 187 -1.12 -1.70 -8.23
C TYR A 187 -1.95 -1.73 -6.94
N ASP A 188 -3.15 -1.13 -6.98
CA ASP A 188 -4.06 -1.10 -5.82
C ASP A 188 -4.64 -2.48 -5.50
N LEU A 189 -4.85 -3.33 -6.51
CA LEU A 189 -5.25 -4.72 -6.29
C LEU A 189 -4.18 -5.50 -5.54
N GLY A 190 -2.90 -5.33 -5.91
CA GLY A 190 -1.77 -5.91 -5.20
C GLY A 190 -1.70 -5.40 -3.76
N SER A 191 -1.97 -4.10 -3.54
CA SER A 191 -2.02 -3.50 -2.20
C SER A 191 -3.10 -4.10 -1.32
N LEU A 192 -4.31 -4.34 -1.86
CA LEU A 192 -5.47 -4.82 -1.11
C LEU A 192 -5.50 -6.33 -0.95
N LEU A 193 -5.20 -7.08 -2.02
CA LEU A 193 -5.35 -8.54 -2.04
C LEU A 193 -4.08 -9.30 -1.63
N CYS A 194 -2.91 -8.64 -1.64
CA CYS A 194 -1.67 -9.18 -1.09
C CYS A 194 -1.23 -8.42 0.17
N ASP A 195 -2.17 -7.81 0.89
CA ASP A 195 -1.93 -7.07 2.11
C ASP A 195 -1.35 -7.97 3.21
N PRO A 196 -0.12 -7.70 3.71
CA PRO A 196 0.51 -8.52 4.76
C PRO A 196 -0.18 -8.46 6.13
N TYR A 197 -1.13 -7.56 6.31
CA TYR A 197 -1.87 -7.43 7.56
C TYR A 197 -3.00 -8.44 7.72
N VAL A 198 -3.43 -9.07 6.63
CA VAL A 198 -4.62 -9.93 6.62
C VAL A 198 -4.34 -11.28 5.96
N THR A 199 -5.11 -12.28 6.36
CA THR A 199 -5.06 -13.63 5.76
C THR A 199 -6.40 -13.97 5.16
N PHE A 200 -6.39 -14.45 3.93
CA PHE A 200 -7.57 -14.97 3.24
C PHE A 200 -7.67 -16.49 3.44
N PRO A 201 -8.90 -17.07 3.46
CA PRO A 201 -9.05 -18.50 3.36
C PRO A 201 -8.60 -19.00 1.98
N GLU A 202 -8.40 -20.29 1.84
CA GLU A 202 -8.07 -20.93 0.56
C GLU A 202 -9.09 -20.53 -0.53
N GLY A 203 -8.59 -20.10 -1.69
CA GLY A 203 -9.38 -19.59 -2.80
C GLY A 203 -10.04 -18.22 -2.57
N GLY A 204 -9.93 -17.64 -1.36
CA GLY A 204 -10.58 -16.37 -1.04
C GLY A 204 -10.01 -15.19 -1.84
N GLN A 205 -8.69 -15.10 -1.95
CA GLN A 205 -8.02 -14.05 -2.74
C GLN A 205 -8.36 -14.17 -4.24
N GLU A 206 -8.28 -15.39 -4.79
CA GLU A 206 -8.60 -15.63 -6.20
C GLU A 206 -10.07 -15.34 -6.50
N GLY A 207 -10.98 -15.71 -5.59
CA GLY A 207 -12.40 -15.38 -5.72
C GLY A 207 -12.66 -13.88 -5.76
N LEU A 208 -11.96 -13.08 -4.95
CA LEU A 208 -12.05 -11.61 -5.00
C LEU A 208 -11.43 -11.04 -6.28
N LEU A 209 -10.33 -11.61 -6.76
CA LEU A 209 -9.70 -11.20 -8.00
C LEU A 209 -10.60 -11.48 -9.22
N LEU A 210 -11.24 -12.65 -9.26
CA LEU A 210 -12.25 -13.00 -10.27
C LEU A 210 -13.47 -12.08 -10.22
N TYR A 211 -13.96 -11.79 -9.02
CA TYR A 211 -15.06 -10.83 -8.84
C TYR A 211 -14.68 -9.46 -9.43
N TYR A 212 -13.47 -8.95 -9.09
CA TYR A 212 -13.03 -7.66 -9.61
C TYR A 212 -12.85 -7.67 -11.13
N HIS A 213 -12.29 -8.73 -11.70
CA HIS A 213 -12.18 -8.89 -13.15
C HIS A 213 -13.57 -8.73 -13.83
N GLY A 214 -14.60 -9.34 -13.23
CA GLY A 214 -15.97 -9.26 -13.75
C GLY A 214 -16.59 -7.87 -13.65
N VAL A 215 -16.31 -7.09 -12.59
CA VAL A 215 -16.95 -5.78 -12.36
C VAL A 215 -16.15 -4.59 -12.87
N SER A 216 -14.87 -4.76 -13.13
CA SER A 216 -13.96 -3.66 -13.54
C SER A 216 -14.10 -3.26 -15.00
N GLY A 217 -14.71 -4.08 -15.84
CA GLY A 217 -14.73 -3.87 -17.30
C GLY A 217 -13.34 -3.98 -17.93
N SER A 218 -12.42 -4.72 -17.31
CA SER A 218 -11.06 -4.92 -17.80
C SER A 218 -11.05 -5.45 -19.23
N PRO A 219 -10.21 -4.89 -20.14
CA PRO A 219 -10.07 -5.40 -21.51
C PRO A 219 -9.21 -6.67 -21.58
N TYR A 220 -8.56 -7.06 -20.48
CA TYR A 220 -7.65 -8.20 -20.47
C TYR A 220 -8.40 -9.52 -20.28
N LEU A 221 -7.99 -10.57 -21.00
CA LEU A 221 -8.37 -11.94 -20.69
C LEU A 221 -7.83 -12.34 -19.32
N TRP A 222 -8.48 -13.32 -18.69
CA TRP A 222 -8.17 -13.71 -17.31
C TRP A 222 -6.69 -14.03 -17.07
N GLU A 223 -6.04 -14.78 -17.96
CA GLU A 223 -4.64 -15.16 -17.81
C GLU A 223 -3.70 -13.95 -17.80
N THR A 224 -3.90 -13.00 -18.73
CA THR A 224 -3.13 -11.75 -18.77
C THR A 224 -3.45 -10.84 -17.57
N PHE A 225 -4.72 -10.79 -17.18
CA PHE A 225 -5.15 -10.02 -16.02
C PHE A 225 -4.47 -10.54 -14.75
N ARG A 226 -4.47 -11.86 -14.55
CA ARG A 226 -3.83 -12.51 -13.41
C ARG A 226 -2.31 -12.34 -13.42
N GLU A 227 -1.65 -12.51 -14.57
CA GLU A 227 -0.22 -12.22 -14.73
C GLU A 227 0.11 -10.79 -14.28
N LEU A 228 -0.59 -9.78 -14.80
CA LEU A 228 -0.36 -8.38 -14.47
C LEU A 228 -0.64 -8.07 -12.99
N PHE A 229 -1.65 -8.69 -12.40
CA PHE A 229 -1.90 -8.61 -10.97
C PHE A 229 -0.73 -9.16 -10.16
N LEU A 230 -0.18 -10.32 -10.50
CA LEU A 230 0.96 -10.93 -9.80
C LEU A 230 2.21 -10.04 -9.90
N LEU A 231 2.51 -9.49 -11.09
CA LEU A 231 3.63 -8.57 -11.29
C LEU A 231 3.48 -7.29 -10.46
N ALA A 232 2.29 -6.69 -10.46
CA ALA A 232 2.01 -5.48 -9.68
C ALA A 232 2.05 -5.77 -8.17
N SER A 233 1.57 -6.93 -7.75
CA SER A 233 1.65 -7.39 -6.36
C SER A 233 3.10 -7.56 -5.91
N ALA A 234 3.97 -8.15 -6.73
CA ALA A 234 5.39 -8.28 -6.44
C ALA A 234 6.06 -6.90 -6.26
N GLN A 235 5.78 -5.94 -7.18
CA GLN A 235 6.29 -4.56 -7.07
C GLN A 235 5.80 -3.88 -5.79
N ARG A 236 4.50 -3.99 -5.48
CA ARG A 236 3.92 -3.37 -4.28
C ARG A 236 4.44 -3.99 -2.97
N LEU A 237 4.65 -5.32 -2.95
CA LEU A 237 5.22 -6.02 -1.79
C LEU A 237 6.68 -5.62 -1.55
N MET A 238 7.49 -5.43 -2.59
CA MET A 238 8.84 -4.88 -2.44
C MET A 238 8.81 -3.50 -1.79
N GLN A 239 7.93 -2.60 -2.24
CA GLN A 239 7.77 -1.27 -1.65
C GLN A 239 7.34 -1.36 -0.17
N ALA A 240 6.38 -2.24 0.17
CA ALA A 240 5.94 -2.43 1.55
C ALA A 240 7.04 -2.97 2.46
N LEU A 241 7.81 -3.96 1.99
CA LEU A 241 8.94 -4.53 2.72
C LEU A 241 10.02 -3.47 3.02
N GLY A 242 10.34 -2.60 2.06
CA GLY A 242 11.23 -1.46 2.28
C GLY A 242 10.68 -0.51 3.34
N ALA A 243 9.37 -0.19 3.27
CA ALA A 243 8.72 0.67 4.25
C ALA A 243 8.72 0.07 5.66
N TYR A 244 8.46 -1.22 5.80
CA TYR A 244 8.52 -1.90 7.11
C TYR A 244 9.94 -1.91 7.68
N GLY A 245 10.96 -2.05 6.83
CA GLY A 245 12.36 -2.00 7.25
C GLY A 245 12.72 -0.63 7.83
N ILE A 246 12.48 0.45 7.11
CA ILE A 246 12.81 1.81 7.57
C ILE A 246 11.97 2.23 8.78
N LEU A 247 10.66 1.95 8.78
CA LEU A 247 9.77 2.29 9.89
C LEU A 247 10.16 1.53 11.16
N GLY A 248 10.48 0.25 11.01
CA GLY A 248 10.83 -0.62 12.12
C GLY A 248 12.19 -0.36 12.72
N LEU A 249 13.21 -0.11 11.90
CA LEU A 249 14.60 0.02 12.36
C LEU A 249 15.04 1.49 12.58
N GLN A 250 14.54 2.45 11.76
CA GLN A 250 15.06 3.82 11.76
C GLN A 250 14.07 4.85 12.28
N ARG A 251 12.75 4.53 12.29
CA ARG A 251 11.70 5.47 12.73
C ARG A 251 11.05 5.08 14.06
N GLU A 252 11.72 4.23 14.84
CA GLU A 252 11.30 3.82 16.19
C GLU A 252 9.87 3.21 16.27
N LYS A 253 9.47 2.54 15.18
CA LYS A 253 8.17 1.86 15.10
C LYS A 253 8.34 0.33 14.96
N PRO A 254 8.90 -0.36 15.97
CA PRO A 254 9.32 -1.77 15.85
C PRO A 254 8.16 -2.75 15.56
N HIS A 255 6.91 -2.33 15.76
CA HIS A 255 5.75 -3.15 15.43
C HIS A 255 5.65 -3.43 13.91
N PHE A 256 6.18 -2.56 13.04
CA PHE A 256 6.22 -2.81 11.59
C PHE A 256 7.08 -4.03 11.20
N LEU A 257 8.07 -4.38 12.00
CA LEU A 257 8.88 -5.59 11.75
C LEU A 257 8.06 -6.89 11.79
N ASN A 258 6.89 -6.89 12.48
CA ASN A 258 6.00 -8.05 12.51
C ASN A 258 5.43 -8.40 11.13
N HIS A 259 5.37 -7.42 10.23
CA HIS A 259 4.78 -7.58 8.90
C HIS A 259 5.80 -8.00 7.84
N ILE A 260 7.11 -8.05 8.18
CA ILE A 260 8.17 -8.49 7.27
C ILE A 260 7.95 -9.94 6.82
N ARG A 261 7.79 -10.87 7.78
CA ARG A 261 7.60 -12.29 7.43
C ARG A 261 6.34 -12.53 6.62
N PRO A 262 5.15 -12.04 7.00
CA PRO A 262 3.95 -12.16 6.16
C PRO A 262 4.11 -11.55 4.76
N ALA A 263 4.80 -10.40 4.64
CA ALA A 263 5.05 -9.78 3.34
C ALA A 263 6.00 -10.61 2.47
N LEU A 264 7.04 -11.22 3.07
CA LEU A 264 7.92 -12.15 2.35
C LEU A 264 7.18 -13.43 1.93
N ASP A 265 6.31 -13.99 2.80
CA ASP A 265 5.49 -15.14 2.47
C ASP A 265 4.56 -14.84 1.26
N ASN A 266 3.93 -13.64 1.23
CA ASN A 266 3.14 -13.18 0.10
C ASN A 266 4.01 -12.97 -1.15
N LEU A 267 5.21 -12.38 -1.02
CA LEU A 267 6.12 -12.17 -2.15
C LEU A 267 6.59 -13.49 -2.77
N ILE A 268 6.89 -14.49 -1.94
CA ILE A 268 7.24 -15.84 -2.38
C ILE A 268 6.06 -16.46 -3.14
N ALA A 269 4.84 -16.37 -2.61
CA ALA A 269 3.66 -16.93 -3.25
C ALA A 269 3.40 -16.29 -4.62
N VAL A 270 3.37 -14.95 -4.71
CA VAL A 270 3.10 -14.26 -6.00
C VAL A 270 4.20 -14.48 -7.03
N THR A 271 5.47 -14.55 -6.62
CA THR A 271 6.58 -14.79 -7.54
C THR A 271 6.65 -16.24 -8.03
N ALA A 272 6.31 -17.21 -7.18
CA ALA A 272 6.18 -18.61 -7.55
C ALA A 272 5.08 -18.80 -8.60
N GLU A 273 3.93 -18.17 -8.39
CA GLU A 273 2.77 -18.25 -9.26
C GLU A 273 2.99 -17.50 -10.59
N ALA A 274 3.65 -16.34 -10.56
CA ALA A 274 4.01 -15.60 -11.77
C ALA A 274 4.98 -16.37 -12.68
N GLY A 275 5.89 -17.14 -12.12
CA GLY A 275 6.89 -17.95 -12.84
C GLY A 275 7.94 -17.17 -13.66
N SER A 276 7.70 -15.88 -13.88
CA SER A 276 8.57 -14.98 -14.66
C SER A 276 9.58 -14.20 -13.83
N LEU A 277 9.59 -14.39 -12.50
CA LEU A 277 10.42 -13.67 -11.53
C LEU A 277 11.31 -14.62 -10.70
N PRO A 278 12.10 -15.52 -11.32
CA PRO A 278 12.84 -16.55 -10.59
C PRO A 278 13.92 -15.98 -9.64
N ARG A 279 14.53 -14.85 -9.99
CA ARG A 279 15.57 -14.23 -9.16
C ARG A 279 14.98 -13.53 -7.93
N LEU A 280 13.88 -12.78 -8.12
CA LEU A 280 13.16 -12.18 -7.01
C LEU A 280 12.58 -13.25 -6.09
N HIS A 281 12.07 -14.36 -6.65
CA HIS A 281 11.61 -15.50 -5.87
C HIS A 281 12.72 -16.09 -5.00
N ALA A 282 13.88 -16.38 -5.58
CA ALA A 282 15.04 -16.90 -4.85
C ALA A 282 15.50 -15.95 -3.74
N LEU A 283 15.58 -14.64 -4.04
CA LEU A 283 15.92 -13.62 -3.05
C LEU A 283 14.88 -13.54 -1.92
N ALA A 284 13.60 -13.59 -2.23
CA ALA A 284 12.52 -13.57 -1.24
C ALA A 284 12.61 -14.80 -0.29
N CYS A 285 12.88 -15.99 -0.82
CA CYS A 285 13.12 -17.20 -0.03
C CYS A 285 14.34 -17.03 0.90
N HIS A 286 15.44 -16.53 0.37
CA HIS A 286 16.67 -16.28 1.16
C HIS A 286 16.39 -15.23 2.27
N CYS A 287 15.72 -14.12 1.97
CA CYS A 287 15.30 -13.14 2.97
C CYS A 287 14.42 -13.77 4.06
N ARG A 288 13.49 -14.65 3.66
CA ARG A 288 12.55 -15.30 4.58
C ARG A 288 13.26 -16.26 5.57
N GLU A 289 14.31 -16.92 5.11
CA GLU A 289 15.17 -17.77 5.95
C GLU A 289 16.08 -16.95 6.87
N ALA A 290 16.67 -15.88 6.35
CA ALA A 290 17.66 -15.06 7.06
C ALA A 290 17.04 -14.15 8.13
N VAL A 291 15.77 -13.73 7.99
CA VAL A 291 15.17 -12.75 8.90
C VAL A 291 14.89 -13.33 10.30
N ASP A 292 15.51 -12.74 11.34
CA ASP A 292 15.20 -13.00 12.75
C ASP A 292 14.63 -11.74 13.42
N ILE A 293 13.30 -11.71 13.54
CA ILE A 293 12.57 -10.58 14.12
C ILE A 293 12.85 -10.44 15.63
N ALA A 294 13.12 -11.54 16.34
CA ALA A 294 13.39 -11.52 17.78
C ALA A 294 14.78 -10.88 18.04
N GLU A 295 15.79 -11.24 17.25
CA GLU A 295 17.10 -10.63 17.31
C GLU A 295 17.07 -9.13 17.00
N LEU A 296 16.38 -8.73 15.91
CA LEU A 296 16.22 -7.33 15.53
C LEU A 296 15.59 -6.49 16.64
N ARG A 297 14.56 -7.02 17.31
CA ARG A 297 13.90 -6.33 18.44
C ARG A 297 14.80 -6.28 19.68
N GLY A 298 15.59 -7.31 19.92
CA GLY A 298 16.57 -7.34 21.00
C GLY A 298 17.62 -6.24 20.82
N PHE A 299 18.11 -6.08 19.60
CA PHE A 299 19.07 -5.03 19.22
C PHE A 299 18.50 -3.62 19.45
N LEU A 300 17.28 -3.35 19.01
CA LEU A 300 16.62 -2.04 19.23
C LEU A 300 16.41 -1.73 20.72
N LYS A 301 16.06 -2.71 21.54
CA LYS A 301 15.95 -2.52 23.01
C LYS A 301 17.29 -2.22 23.65
N GLY A 302 18.36 -2.86 23.18
CA GLY A 302 19.72 -2.61 23.67
C GLY A 302 20.19 -1.18 23.40
N ILE A 303 19.93 -0.65 22.20
CA ILE A 303 20.25 0.74 21.84
C ILE A 303 19.51 1.73 22.76
N ASN A 304 18.21 1.58 22.96
CA ASN A 304 17.43 2.49 23.79
C ASN A 304 17.88 2.48 25.27
N THR A 305 18.32 1.33 25.78
CA THR A 305 18.84 1.24 27.16
C THR A 305 20.25 1.83 27.32
N GLU A 306 21.05 1.93 26.26
CA GLU A 306 22.34 2.61 26.28
C GLU A 306 22.18 4.14 26.24
N PHE A 307 21.26 4.68 25.46
CA PHE A 307 20.93 6.11 25.42
C PHE A 307 20.35 6.61 26.75
N GLU A 308 19.44 5.85 27.38
CA GLU A 308 18.91 6.21 28.71
C GLU A 308 19.98 6.21 29.81
N ARG A 309 21.04 5.39 29.69
CA ARG A 309 22.16 5.37 30.65
C ARG A 309 23.20 6.47 30.43
N GLU A 310 23.28 7.04 29.23
CA GLU A 310 24.15 8.19 28.96
C GLU A 310 23.51 9.50 29.40
N ASP A 311 22.18 9.66 29.29
CA ASP A 311 21.47 10.85 29.79
C ASP A 311 21.44 10.93 31.33
N ASP A 312 21.53 9.81 32.05
CA ASP A 312 21.63 9.78 33.53
C ASP A 312 23.05 10.11 34.03
N ARG A 313 24.02 10.39 33.14
CA ARG A 313 25.42 10.69 33.50
C ARG A 313 25.87 12.14 33.21
N VAL A 314 24.92 13.03 32.86
CA VAL A 314 25.23 14.46 32.61
C VAL A 314 24.70 15.35 33.76
#